data_188fe93705c525d32b4f15c13a6fc3c3
#
_entry.id   188fe93705c525d32b4f15c13a6fc3c3
#
_cell.length_a   1.000
_cell.length_b   1.000
_cell.length_c   1.000
_cell.angle_alpha   90.00
_cell.angle_beta   90.00
_cell.angle_gamma   90.00
#
_symmetry.space_group_name_H-M   'P 1'
#
loop_
_entity.id
_entity.type
_entity.pdbx_description
1 polymer ?
#
loop_
_entity_poly.entity_id
_entity_poly.type
_entity_poly.pdbx_seq_one_letter_code
_entity_poly.pdbx_strand_id
1 'polypeptide(L)'
;MKKHKLNVELSREVYGHFKDCIEPKMCYNNVFSVFDLSNRTFREGKWKIAYGYVEVMAGLYCRHCFILDESGAVIDPTIFTQSEPPLEREYYTMYVFDDVDEYLTAIEDNDLMPALDKYLREQDKEAQLWAREQGIFFIG
;
A
#
# COMPACT_ATOMS: atom_id res chain seq x y z
N MET A 1 -10.10 12.10 1.50
CA MET A 1 -9.31 10.89 1.12
C MET A 1 -10.20 9.66 1.16
N LYS A 2 -9.92 8.71 0.32
CA LYS A 2 -10.76 7.52 0.21
C LYS A 2 -10.33 6.43 1.18
N LYS A 3 -11.32 5.89 1.90
CA LYS A 3 -11.15 4.80 2.86
C LYS A 3 -11.42 3.45 2.19
N HIS A 4 -10.63 2.44 2.54
CA HIS A 4 -10.75 1.08 2.01
C HIS A 4 -10.70 0.05 3.12
N LYS A 5 -11.28 -1.11 2.85
CA LYS A 5 -11.21 -2.26 3.76
C LYS A 5 -10.33 -3.35 3.17
N LEU A 6 -9.77 -4.15 4.06
CA LEU A 6 -8.94 -5.28 3.69
C LEU A 6 -9.77 -6.41 3.07
N ASN A 7 -9.30 -6.92 1.94
CA ASN A 7 -9.75 -8.20 1.42
C ASN A 7 -8.89 -9.29 2.07
N VAL A 8 -9.41 -9.87 3.14
CA VAL A 8 -8.67 -10.82 3.98
C VAL A 8 -8.26 -12.07 3.19
N GLU A 9 -9.19 -12.68 2.48
CA GLU A 9 -8.93 -13.92 1.74
C GLU A 9 -7.86 -13.73 0.67
N LEU A 10 -8.02 -12.70 -0.16
CA LEU A 10 -7.08 -12.45 -1.26
C LEU A 10 -5.70 -12.04 -0.73
N SER A 11 -5.67 -11.26 0.35
CA SER A 11 -4.41 -10.89 1.00
C SER A 11 -3.67 -12.11 1.52
N ARG A 12 -4.39 -13.05 2.12
CA ARG A 12 -3.82 -14.30 2.62
C ARG A 12 -3.30 -15.18 1.49
N GLU A 13 -4.05 -15.27 0.39
CA GLU A 13 -3.64 -16.02 -0.80
C GLU A 13 -2.36 -15.44 -1.42
N VAL A 14 -2.31 -14.12 -1.56
CA VAL A 14 -1.13 -13.43 -2.10
C VAL A 14 0.07 -13.66 -1.20
N TYR A 15 -0.10 -13.52 0.11
CA TYR A 15 0.97 -13.81 1.06
C TYR A 15 1.47 -15.25 0.91
N GLY A 16 0.56 -16.22 0.87
CA GLY A 16 0.92 -17.63 0.74
C GLY A 16 1.68 -17.94 -0.54
N HIS A 17 1.31 -17.28 -1.64
CA HIS A 17 1.95 -17.47 -2.93
C HIS A 17 3.34 -16.83 -3.01
N PHE A 18 3.52 -15.64 -2.41
CA PHE A 18 4.78 -14.89 -2.48
C PHE A 18 5.55 -14.89 -1.18
N LYS A 19 5.24 -15.79 -0.28
CA LYS A 19 5.77 -15.87 1.09
C LYS A 19 7.28 -15.71 1.18
N ASP A 20 8.04 -16.34 0.28
CA ASP A 20 9.49 -16.31 0.30
C ASP A 20 10.09 -14.94 -0.05
N CYS A 21 9.28 -14.06 -0.63
CA CYS A 21 9.69 -12.70 -1.03
C CYS A 21 9.14 -11.62 -0.11
N ILE A 22 8.33 -11.99 0.89
CA ILE A 22 7.66 -11.03 1.76
C ILE A 22 8.29 -11.04 3.14
N GLU A 23 8.70 -9.85 3.59
CA GLU A 23 9.39 -9.66 4.87
C GLU A 23 8.63 -8.70 5.80
N PRO A 24 8.74 -8.89 7.13
CA PRO A 24 8.10 -7.98 8.09
C PRO A 24 8.59 -6.54 7.92
N LYS A 25 7.68 -5.59 8.03
CA LYS A 25 7.95 -4.15 8.00
C LYS A 25 8.54 -3.62 6.69
N MET A 26 8.45 -4.39 5.63
CA MET A 26 8.99 -4.05 4.31
C MET A 26 7.88 -3.86 3.28
N CYS A 27 6.82 -3.12 3.65
CA CYS A 27 5.62 -2.99 2.81
C CYS A 27 5.93 -2.50 1.38
N TYR A 28 6.81 -1.52 1.23
CA TYR A 28 7.16 -1.00 -0.09
C TYR A 28 7.84 -2.05 -0.96
N ASN A 29 8.81 -2.76 -0.39
CA ASN A 29 9.54 -3.81 -1.09
C ASN A 29 8.65 -5.02 -1.36
N ASN A 30 7.77 -5.35 -0.42
CA ASN A 30 6.84 -6.47 -0.57
C ASN A 30 5.88 -6.25 -1.74
N VAL A 31 5.31 -5.06 -1.83
CA VAL A 31 4.41 -4.70 -2.95
C VAL A 31 5.18 -4.72 -4.27
N PHE A 32 6.40 -4.18 -4.29
CA PHE A 32 7.22 -4.24 -5.50
C PHE A 32 7.51 -5.68 -5.94
N SER A 33 7.80 -6.57 -5.00
CA SER A 33 8.05 -7.99 -5.31
C SER A 33 6.80 -8.66 -5.90
N VAL A 34 5.64 -8.41 -5.34
CA VAL A 34 4.37 -8.93 -5.87
C VAL A 34 4.13 -8.38 -7.28
N PHE A 35 4.36 -7.08 -7.46
CA PHE A 35 4.24 -6.44 -8.77
C PHE A 35 5.19 -7.07 -9.80
N ASP A 36 6.45 -7.24 -9.45
CA ASP A 36 7.47 -7.79 -10.34
C ASP A 36 7.11 -9.21 -10.81
N LEU A 37 6.62 -10.03 -9.90
CA LEU A 37 6.27 -11.43 -10.17
C LEU A 37 4.86 -11.61 -10.73
N SER A 38 3.99 -10.60 -10.62
CA SER A 38 2.60 -10.62 -11.11
C SER A 38 2.31 -9.46 -12.06
N ASN A 39 3.32 -9.00 -12.78
CA ASN A 39 3.30 -7.82 -13.63
C ASN A 39 2.06 -7.75 -14.53
N ARG A 40 1.66 -8.87 -15.12
CA ARG A 40 0.51 -8.94 -16.01
C ARG A 40 -0.78 -8.49 -15.35
N THR A 41 -1.03 -8.89 -14.10
CA THR A 41 -2.23 -8.53 -13.36
C THR A 41 -2.34 -7.00 -13.18
N PHE A 42 -1.21 -6.37 -12.90
CA PHE A 42 -1.14 -4.91 -12.78
C PHE A 42 -1.31 -4.22 -14.13
N ARG A 43 -0.68 -4.73 -15.18
CA ARG A 43 -0.78 -4.14 -16.53
C ARG A 43 -2.19 -4.25 -17.11
N GLU A 44 -2.93 -5.28 -16.74
CA GLU A 44 -4.32 -5.45 -17.13
C GLU A 44 -5.28 -4.58 -16.30
N GLY A 45 -4.77 -3.83 -15.32
CA GLY A 45 -5.55 -2.93 -14.49
C GLY A 45 -6.39 -3.62 -13.41
N LYS A 46 -6.18 -4.92 -13.19
CA LYS A 46 -6.90 -5.68 -12.16
C LYS A 46 -6.44 -5.32 -10.76
N TRP A 47 -5.14 -5.13 -10.61
CA TRP A 47 -4.53 -4.70 -9.36
C TRP A 47 -3.79 -3.39 -9.58
N LYS A 48 -3.84 -2.50 -8.57
CA LYS A 48 -3.15 -1.21 -8.60
C LYS A 48 -2.30 -1.04 -7.35
N ILE A 49 -1.17 -0.38 -7.50
CA ILE A 49 -0.27 -0.08 -6.39
C ILE A 49 -0.76 1.19 -5.72
N ALA A 50 -0.93 1.15 -4.41
CA ALA A 50 -1.41 2.26 -3.62
C ALA A 50 -0.43 2.63 -2.51
N TYR A 51 -0.25 3.92 -2.32
CA TYR A 51 0.47 4.50 -1.20
C TYR A 51 -0.53 5.26 -0.34
N GLY A 52 -0.43 5.08 0.96
CA GLY A 52 -1.36 5.74 1.86
C GLY A 52 -1.03 5.47 3.32
N TYR A 53 -2.06 5.27 4.11
CA TYR A 53 -1.93 5.11 5.55
C TYR A 53 -2.81 3.98 6.03
N VAL A 54 -2.32 3.22 7.00
CA VAL A 54 -3.05 2.12 7.63
C VAL A 54 -3.19 2.37 9.12
N GLU A 55 -4.36 2.09 9.65
CA GLU A 55 -4.66 2.21 11.07
C GLU A 55 -3.79 1.25 11.89
N VAL A 56 -3.08 1.77 12.89
CA VAL A 56 -2.27 0.96 13.81
C VAL A 56 -2.88 0.94 15.21
N MET A 57 -3.61 1.98 15.56
CA MET A 57 -4.49 2.04 16.74
C MET A 57 -5.54 3.11 16.46
N ALA A 58 -6.57 3.17 17.27
CA ALA A 58 -7.69 4.10 17.05
C ALA A 58 -7.19 5.55 16.85
N GLY A 59 -7.47 6.10 15.66
CA GLY A 59 -7.10 7.47 15.32
C GLY A 59 -5.65 7.68 14.91
N LEU A 60 -4.81 6.64 14.92
CA LEU A 60 -3.41 6.73 14.55
C LEU A 60 -3.11 5.85 13.36
N TYR A 61 -2.57 6.45 12.29
CA TYR A 61 -2.32 5.79 11.02
C TYR A 61 -0.86 5.99 10.61
N CYS A 62 -0.23 4.92 10.14
CA CYS A 62 1.15 4.97 9.65
C CYS A 62 1.18 4.84 8.13
N ARG A 63 2.18 5.46 7.51
CA ARG A 63 2.41 5.29 6.08
C ARG A 63 2.57 3.83 5.72
N HIS A 64 1.97 3.46 4.61
CA HIS A 64 1.92 2.07 4.19
C HIS A 64 1.76 1.98 2.68
N CYS A 65 2.29 0.90 2.11
CA CYS A 65 2.12 0.56 0.71
C CYS A 65 1.31 -0.73 0.62
N PHE A 66 0.34 -0.76 -0.27
CA PHE A 66 -0.56 -1.89 -0.43
C PHE A 66 -1.08 -1.95 -1.86
N ILE A 67 -1.87 -2.96 -2.15
CA ILE A 67 -2.45 -3.17 -3.47
C ILE A 67 -3.96 -2.96 -3.35
N LEU A 68 -4.58 -2.40 -4.39
CA LEU A 68 -6.03 -2.33 -4.50
C LEU A 68 -6.48 -3.33 -5.58
N ASP A 69 -7.53 -4.09 -5.28
CA ASP A 69 -8.17 -4.95 -6.26
C ASP A 69 -9.19 -4.17 -7.10
N GLU A 70 -9.85 -4.85 -8.03
CA GLU A 70 -10.83 -4.23 -8.92
C GLU A 70 -12.03 -3.64 -8.19
N SER A 71 -12.38 -4.15 -7.01
CA SER A 71 -13.48 -3.65 -6.20
C SER A 71 -13.09 -2.45 -5.33
N GLY A 72 -11.81 -2.12 -5.27
CA GLY A 72 -11.28 -1.11 -4.37
C GLY A 72 -10.97 -1.62 -2.98
N ALA A 73 -10.97 -2.94 -2.76
CA ALA A 73 -10.54 -3.52 -1.51
C ALA A 73 -9.02 -3.67 -1.47
N VAL A 74 -8.46 -3.71 -0.27
CA VAL A 74 -7.02 -3.75 -0.06
C VAL A 74 -6.50 -5.18 -0.06
N ILE A 75 -5.42 -5.40 -0.80
CA ILE A 75 -4.59 -6.60 -0.71
C ILE A 75 -3.31 -6.18 0.01
N ASP A 76 -3.11 -6.70 1.22
CA ASP A 76 -1.97 -6.34 2.07
C ASP A 76 -1.25 -7.59 2.58
N PRO A 77 -0.33 -8.14 1.79
CA PRO A 77 0.39 -9.33 2.20
C PRO A 77 1.32 -9.10 3.40
N THR A 78 1.77 -7.87 3.63
CA THR A 78 2.71 -7.56 4.71
C THR A 78 2.15 -7.88 6.08
N ILE A 79 0.85 -7.69 6.31
CA ILE A 79 0.26 -7.94 7.63
C ILE A 79 0.33 -9.42 8.04
N PHE A 80 0.38 -10.33 7.07
CA PHE A 80 0.44 -11.77 7.34
C PHE A 80 1.84 -12.25 7.76
N THR A 81 2.82 -11.36 7.79
CA THR A 81 4.12 -11.64 8.42
C THR A 81 4.03 -11.60 9.95
N GLN A 82 2.95 -11.05 10.50
CA GLN A 82 2.69 -10.99 11.92
C GLN A 82 2.03 -12.28 12.41
N SER A 83 2.34 -12.70 13.63
CA SER A 83 1.75 -13.92 14.22
C SER A 83 0.24 -13.79 14.42
N GLU A 84 -0.23 -12.57 14.75
CA GLU A 84 -1.65 -12.25 14.88
C GLU A 84 -1.98 -11.09 13.95
N PRO A 85 -2.24 -11.35 12.65
CA PRO A 85 -2.46 -10.27 11.71
C PRO A 85 -3.74 -9.48 12.03
N PRO A 86 -3.67 -8.14 11.97
CA PRO A 86 -4.81 -7.28 12.26
C PRO A 86 -5.75 -7.21 11.05
N LEU A 87 -6.85 -7.97 11.09
CA LEU A 87 -7.73 -8.16 9.92
C LEU A 87 -8.79 -7.07 9.73
N GLU A 88 -9.01 -6.20 10.73
CA GLU A 88 -10.07 -5.18 10.69
C GLU A 88 -9.54 -3.75 10.62
N ARG A 89 -8.38 -3.55 10.04
CA ARG A 89 -7.79 -2.23 9.88
C ARG A 89 -8.47 -1.43 8.78
N GLU A 90 -8.47 -0.10 8.97
CA GLU A 90 -8.87 0.85 7.94
C GLU A 90 -7.64 1.34 7.18
N TYR A 91 -7.80 1.52 5.88
CA TYR A 91 -6.77 2.03 4.99
C TYR A 91 -7.26 3.29 4.30
N TYR A 92 -6.39 4.29 4.21
CA TYR A 92 -6.64 5.49 3.40
C TYR A 92 -5.65 5.53 2.25
N THR A 93 -6.13 5.75 1.03
CA THR A 93 -5.24 5.98 -0.11
C THR A 93 -4.86 7.44 -0.22
N MET A 94 -3.57 7.68 -0.36
CA MET A 94 -3.00 8.98 -0.67
C MET A 94 -2.75 9.11 -2.17
N TYR A 95 -2.24 8.08 -2.78
CA TYR A 95 -1.94 8.04 -4.21
C TYR A 95 -2.04 6.62 -4.76
N VAL A 96 -2.72 6.48 -5.90
CA VAL A 96 -2.88 5.19 -6.59
C VAL A 96 -2.22 5.31 -7.97
N PHE A 97 -1.33 4.39 -8.29
CA PHE A 97 -0.72 4.31 -9.60
C PHE A 97 -1.65 3.56 -10.56
N ASP A 98 -2.33 4.31 -11.44
CA ASP A 98 -3.17 3.73 -12.49
C ASP A 98 -2.33 3.22 -13.67
N ASP A 99 -1.13 3.77 -13.84
CA ASP A 99 -0.22 3.46 -14.93
C ASP A 99 1.04 2.79 -14.37
N VAL A 100 1.29 1.56 -14.80
CA VAL A 100 2.47 0.78 -14.42
C VAL A 100 3.76 1.50 -14.81
N ASP A 101 3.78 2.14 -15.98
CA ASP A 101 4.98 2.83 -16.46
C ASP A 101 5.30 4.06 -15.61
N GLU A 102 4.28 4.77 -15.09
CA GLU A 102 4.47 5.85 -14.13
C GLU A 102 5.14 5.32 -12.85
N TYR A 103 4.66 4.21 -12.33
CA TYR A 103 5.22 3.57 -11.13
C TYR A 103 6.69 3.19 -11.32
N LEU A 104 7.01 2.54 -12.44
CA LEU A 104 8.38 2.14 -12.75
C LEU A 104 9.30 3.34 -12.91
N THR A 105 8.84 4.39 -13.59
CA THR A 105 9.62 5.62 -13.75
C THR A 105 9.88 6.29 -12.41
N ALA A 106 8.87 6.34 -11.53
CA ALA A 106 9.04 6.90 -10.19
C ALA A 106 10.09 6.13 -9.38
N ILE A 107 10.10 4.80 -9.48
CA ILE A 107 11.09 3.95 -8.80
C ILE A 107 12.49 4.19 -9.38
N GLU A 108 12.64 4.24 -10.69
CA GLU A 108 13.92 4.52 -11.34
C GLU A 108 14.49 5.88 -10.91
N ASP A 109 13.64 6.90 -10.85
CA ASP A 109 14.03 8.25 -10.44
C ASP A 109 14.36 8.32 -8.95
N ASN A 110 14.00 7.31 -8.18
CA ASN A 110 14.26 7.20 -6.74
C ASN A 110 15.35 6.17 -6.42
N ASP A 111 16.34 6.02 -7.28
CA ASP A 111 17.46 5.08 -7.12
C ASP A 111 17.01 3.63 -6.93
N LEU A 112 15.96 3.23 -7.65
CA LEU A 112 15.38 1.89 -7.62
C LEU A 112 14.77 1.52 -6.25
N MET A 113 14.42 2.50 -5.43
CA MET A 113 13.81 2.29 -4.12
C MET A 113 12.30 2.55 -4.16
N PRO A 114 11.48 1.56 -3.76
CA PRO A 114 10.01 1.71 -3.86
C PRO A 114 9.37 2.60 -2.78
N ALA A 115 10.12 3.07 -1.79
CA ALA A 115 9.65 4.09 -0.86
C ALA A 115 9.74 5.46 -1.54
N LEU A 116 8.64 5.95 -2.05
CA LEU A 116 8.59 7.13 -2.92
C LEU A 116 8.31 8.43 -2.16
N ASP A 117 9.05 8.70 -1.08
CA ASP A 117 8.82 9.85 -0.22
C ASP A 117 8.94 11.19 -0.94
N LYS A 118 9.93 11.33 -1.80
CA LYS A 118 10.15 12.57 -2.56
C LYS A 118 9.09 12.76 -3.63
N TYR A 119 8.79 11.69 -4.35
CA TYR A 119 7.80 11.71 -5.43
C TYR A 119 6.42 12.09 -4.91
N LEU A 120 6.05 11.61 -3.72
CA LEU A 120 4.73 11.79 -3.12
C LEU A 120 4.68 12.90 -2.07
N ARG A 121 5.67 13.77 -2.03
CA ARG A 121 5.77 14.82 -1.01
C ARG A 121 4.54 15.72 -0.91
N GLU A 122 4.04 16.19 -2.05
CA GLU A 122 2.89 17.09 -2.05
C GLU A 122 1.61 16.37 -1.63
N GLN A 123 1.41 15.15 -2.10
CA GLN A 123 0.28 14.32 -1.70
C GLN A 123 0.32 14.02 -0.20
N ASP A 124 1.51 13.79 0.34
CA ASP A 124 1.69 13.53 1.77
C ASP A 124 1.34 14.76 2.62
N LYS A 125 1.74 15.95 2.19
CA LYS A 125 1.38 17.21 2.87
C LYS A 125 -0.14 17.41 2.89
N GLU A 126 -0.80 17.21 1.77
CA GLU A 126 -2.24 17.31 1.65
C GLU A 126 -2.95 16.29 2.55
N ALA A 127 -2.44 15.06 2.59
CA ALA A 127 -2.97 14.01 3.45
C ALA A 127 -2.85 14.36 4.93
N GLN A 128 -1.70 14.89 5.35
CA GLN A 128 -1.45 15.32 6.72
C GLN A 128 -2.44 16.42 7.14
N LEU A 129 -2.66 17.41 6.28
CA LEU A 129 -3.62 18.50 6.55
C LEU A 129 -5.04 17.95 6.66
N TRP A 130 -5.43 17.09 5.74
CA TRP A 130 -6.74 16.46 5.78
C TRP A 130 -6.96 15.68 7.08
N ALA A 131 -5.97 14.89 7.50
CA ALA A 131 -6.04 14.10 8.74
C ALA A 131 -6.28 15.00 9.97
N ARG A 132 -5.58 16.11 10.05
CA ARG A 132 -5.76 17.09 11.15
C ARG A 132 -7.19 17.61 11.21
N GLU A 133 -7.78 17.92 10.06
CA GLU A 133 -9.16 18.38 9.98
C GLU A 133 -10.15 17.29 10.45
N GLN A 134 -9.81 16.02 10.28
CA GLN A 134 -10.60 14.89 10.72
C GLN A 134 -10.37 14.50 12.18
N GLY A 135 -9.40 15.12 12.86
CA GLY A 135 -9.05 14.77 14.24
C GLY A 135 -8.31 13.46 14.37
N ILE A 136 -7.62 13.02 13.33
CA ILE A 136 -6.78 11.81 13.33
C ILE A 136 -5.33 12.17 12.99
N PHE A 137 -4.42 11.22 13.25
CA PHE A 137 -2.99 11.44 13.04
C PHE A 137 -2.45 10.49 11.96
N PHE A 138 -1.79 11.09 10.97
CA PHE A 138 -1.03 10.37 9.95
C PHE A 138 0.45 10.55 10.24
N ILE A 139 1.18 9.45 10.46
CA ILE A 139 2.63 9.46 10.69
C ILE A 139 3.34 8.81 9.51
N GLY A 140 4.39 9.49 9.08
CA GLY A 140 5.17 9.08 7.92
C GLY A 140 6.19 7.99 8.19
#